data_8fe236847013f24e77cc282d72f25972
#
_entry.id   8fe236847013f24e77cc282d72f25972
#
_cell.length_a   1.000
_cell.length_b   1.000
_cell.length_c   1.000
_cell.angle_alpha   90.00
_cell.angle_beta   90.00
_cell.angle_gamma   90.00
#
_symmetry.space_group_name_H-M   'P 1'
#
loop_
_entity.id
_entity.type
_entity.pdbx_description
1 polymer ?
#
loop_
_entity_poly.entity_id
_entity_poly.type
_entity_poly.pdbx_seq_one_letter_code
_entity_poly.pdbx_strand_id
1 'polypeptide(L)'
;MRGKFIRRKTPLIVFEGIDGAGSTTQTDLLFKYLKSKNHRVIKTCEPTDGPIGKLIRRALKHELKFSWQTLQLMYSADRADHLDKLILPAVNAGKIVISDRYFFSTLAYGELNLDGKWLRELCKNFPMPSVTFLIDTPVSVAMERMESSRGSKELYERKNFLDKVRKNYLKQAKEFSFYVLDGTKTKSEIAKEVLEILKKKKFI
;
A
#
# COMPACT_ATOMS: atom_id res chain seq x y z
N MET A 1 11.45 -9.88 13.53
CA MET A 1 11.37 -8.39 13.63
C MET A 1 10.26 -7.99 14.60
N ARG A 2 10.60 -7.40 15.75
CA ARG A 2 9.61 -6.80 16.66
C ARG A 2 9.65 -5.29 16.47
N GLY A 3 9.01 -4.78 15.41
CA GLY A 3 8.77 -3.35 15.24
C GLY A 3 7.89 -2.84 16.38
N LYS A 4 8.08 -1.59 16.81
CA LYS A 4 7.19 -0.93 17.79
C LYS A 4 5.79 -0.91 17.19
N PHE A 5 4.85 -1.72 17.73
CA PHE A 5 3.47 -1.71 17.32
C PHE A 5 2.83 -0.34 17.62
N ILE A 6 2.16 0.24 16.63
CA ILE A 6 1.29 1.40 16.85
C ILE A 6 0.19 0.97 17.84
N ARG A 7 0.01 1.72 18.92
CA ARG A 7 -0.90 1.37 20.03
C ARG A 7 -2.32 1.05 19.53
N ARG A 8 -2.95 0.00 20.09
CA ARG A 8 -4.25 -0.57 19.69
C ARG A 8 -5.45 0.41 19.64
N LYS A 9 -5.37 1.62 20.22
CA LYS A 9 -6.51 2.56 20.30
C LYS A 9 -6.73 3.39 19.03
N THR A 10 -5.71 3.57 18.18
CA THR A 10 -5.80 4.37 16.96
C THR A 10 -5.02 3.67 15.85
N PRO A 11 -5.71 2.97 14.95
CA PRO A 11 -5.04 2.12 13.98
C PRO A 11 -4.43 2.89 12.81
N LEU A 12 -3.26 2.42 12.36
CA LEU A 12 -2.79 2.59 10.99
C LEU A 12 -3.35 1.43 10.17
N ILE A 13 -4.23 1.74 9.23
CA ILE A 13 -4.85 0.82 8.30
C ILE A 13 -4.17 0.98 6.94
N VAL A 14 -3.65 -0.09 6.38
CA VAL A 14 -2.93 -0.05 5.11
C VAL A 14 -3.66 -0.90 4.08
N PHE A 15 -3.80 -0.37 2.87
CA PHE A 15 -4.23 -1.11 1.69
C PHE A 15 -3.05 -1.33 0.76
N GLU A 16 -2.87 -2.56 0.31
CA GLU A 16 -1.83 -2.98 -0.63
C GLU A 16 -2.46 -3.73 -1.81
N GLY A 17 -1.73 -3.81 -2.89
CA GLY A 17 -2.11 -4.53 -4.10
C GLY A 17 -1.27 -4.09 -5.29
N ILE A 18 -1.35 -4.81 -6.39
CA ILE A 18 -0.75 -4.41 -7.66
C ILE A 18 -1.45 -3.16 -8.23
N ASP A 19 -0.82 -2.48 -9.17
CA ASP A 19 -1.46 -1.37 -9.88
C ASP A 19 -2.75 -1.86 -10.54
N GLY A 20 -3.83 -1.08 -10.41
CA GLY A 20 -5.16 -1.47 -10.90
C GLY A 20 -5.93 -2.43 -9.99
N ALA A 21 -5.39 -2.87 -8.85
CA ALA A 21 -6.08 -3.78 -7.93
C ALA A 21 -7.32 -3.16 -7.28
N GLY A 22 -7.34 -1.83 -7.09
CA GLY A 22 -8.46 -1.12 -6.50
C GLY A 22 -8.21 -0.65 -5.06
N SER A 23 -6.95 -0.68 -4.57
CA SER A 23 -6.57 -0.21 -3.24
C SER A 23 -7.01 1.24 -2.97
N THR A 24 -6.76 2.14 -3.91
CA THR A 24 -7.19 3.55 -3.82
C THR A 24 -8.70 3.69 -3.67
N THR A 25 -9.47 2.91 -4.43
CA THR A 25 -10.94 2.92 -4.33
C THR A 25 -11.41 2.49 -2.94
N GLN A 26 -10.83 1.44 -2.37
CA GLN A 26 -11.19 0.95 -1.03
C GLN A 26 -10.76 1.91 0.07
N THR A 27 -9.60 2.53 -0.09
CA THR A 27 -9.11 3.60 0.80
C THR A 27 -10.11 4.77 0.84
N ASP A 28 -10.61 5.19 -0.33
CA ASP A 28 -11.60 6.27 -0.44
C ASP A 28 -12.94 5.89 0.17
N LEU A 29 -13.44 4.68 -0.08
CA LEU A 29 -14.70 4.20 0.46
C LEU A 29 -14.65 4.11 1.99
N LEU A 30 -13.58 3.55 2.54
CA LEU A 30 -13.39 3.47 3.99
C LEU A 30 -13.30 4.87 4.61
N PHE A 31 -12.54 5.78 4.01
CA PHE A 31 -12.42 7.15 4.48
C PHE A 31 -13.78 7.86 4.53
N LYS A 32 -14.56 7.79 3.45
CA LYS A 32 -15.90 8.40 3.37
C LYS A 32 -16.83 7.81 4.44
N TYR A 33 -16.82 6.48 4.60
CA TYR A 33 -17.63 5.81 5.63
C TYR A 33 -17.26 6.26 7.03
N LEU A 34 -15.96 6.26 7.39
CA LEU A 34 -15.55 6.66 8.73
C LEU A 34 -15.85 8.14 9.02
N LYS A 35 -15.71 9.01 8.01
CA LYS A 35 -16.13 10.41 8.12
C LYS A 35 -17.63 10.56 8.38
N SER A 36 -18.48 9.80 7.66
CA SER A 36 -19.94 9.84 7.86
C SER A 36 -20.37 9.33 9.23
N LYS A 37 -19.53 8.56 9.92
CA LYS A 37 -19.73 8.08 11.29
C LYS A 37 -19.01 8.93 12.35
N ASN A 38 -18.57 10.14 11.98
CA ASN A 38 -17.90 11.10 12.86
C ASN A 38 -16.58 10.60 13.48
N HIS A 39 -15.94 9.58 12.89
CA HIS A 39 -14.60 9.19 13.31
C HIS A 39 -13.57 10.26 12.95
N ARG A 40 -12.59 10.47 13.84
CA ARG A 40 -11.40 11.27 13.56
C ARG A 40 -10.47 10.46 12.66
N VAL A 41 -10.51 10.69 11.37
CA VAL A 41 -9.77 9.91 10.36
C VAL A 41 -9.04 10.81 9.37
N ILE A 42 -7.86 10.39 8.96
CA ILE A 42 -7.12 10.94 7.82
C ILE A 42 -6.86 9.84 6.79
N LYS A 43 -6.80 10.25 5.53
CA LYS A 43 -6.39 9.41 4.40
C LYS A 43 -5.10 9.94 3.82
N THR A 44 -4.19 9.04 3.46
CA THR A 44 -2.90 9.34 2.85
C THR A 44 -2.50 8.25 1.86
N CYS A 45 -1.39 8.44 1.16
CA CYS A 45 -0.83 7.44 0.23
C CYS A 45 0.69 7.55 0.15
N GLU A 46 1.33 6.52 -0.38
CA GLU A 46 2.74 6.51 -0.77
C GLU A 46 2.89 6.11 -2.25
N PRO A 47 3.76 6.80 -3.03
CA PRO A 47 4.57 7.95 -2.61
C PRO A 47 3.72 9.16 -2.27
N THR A 48 4.21 10.00 -1.32
CA THR A 48 3.47 11.18 -0.83
C THR A 48 3.45 12.34 -1.84
N ASP A 49 2.70 13.41 -1.52
CA ASP A 49 2.76 14.66 -2.28
C ASP A 49 3.88 15.60 -1.80
N GLY A 50 4.73 15.13 -0.88
CA GLY A 50 5.93 15.82 -0.42
C GLY A 50 7.02 15.92 -1.50
N PRO A 51 8.11 16.65 -1.24
CA PRO A 51 9.19 16.84 -2.22
C PRO A 51 9.79 15.54 -2.74
N ILE A 52 10.03 14.55 -1.85
CA ILE A 52 10.61 13.26 -2.21
C ILE A 52 9.59 12.45 -3.02
N GLY A 53 8.34 12.39 -2.56
CA GLY A 53 7.28 11.67 -3.27
C GLY A 53 7.00 12.24 -4.65
N LYS A 54 7.06 13.58 -4.83
CA LYS A 54 6.98 14.22 -6.15
C LYS A 54 8.13 13.78 -7.07
N LEU A 55 9.34 13.66 -6.53
CA LEU A 55 10.50 13.20 -7.31
C LEU A 55 10.34 11.75 -7.75
N ILE A 56 9.84 10.88 -6.86
CA ILE A 56 9.49 9.49 -7.18
C ILE A 56 8.43 9.45 -8.30
N ARG A 57 7.37 10.26 -8.21
CA ARG A 57 6.32 10.30 -9.23
C ARG A 57 6.85 10.70 -10.61
N ARG A 58 7.81 11.62 -10.66
CA ARG A 58 8.49 11.99 -11.92
C ARG A 58 9.30 10.83 -12.49
N ALA A 59 9.97 10.05 -11.64
CA ALA A 59 10.66 8.84 -12.07
C ALA A 59 9.68 7.77 -12.61
N LEU A 60 8.54 7.57 -11.95
CA LEU A 60 7.49 6.65 -12.40
C LEU A 60 6.86 7.06 -13.74
N LYS A 61 6.88 8.36 -14.07
CA LYS A 61 6.46 8.89 -15.38
C LYS A 61 7.59 8.87 -16.43
N HIS A 62 8.74 8.27 -16.12
CA HIS A 62 9.93 8.23 -16.98
C HIS A 62 10.54 9.61 -17.31
N GLU A 63 10.19 10.66 -16.56
CA GLU A 63 10.81 11.99 -16.68
C GLU A 63 12.25 11.98 -16.12
N LEU A 64 12.54 11.08 -15.19
CA LEU A 64 13.85 10.91 -14.54
C LEU A 64 14.21 9.43 -14.55
N LYS A 65 15.50 9.11 -14.63
CA LYS A 65 15.99 7.74 -14.57
C LYS A 65 16.83 7.56 -13.30
N PHE A 66 16.44 6.57 -12.50
CA PHE A 66 17.17 6.16 -11.30
C PHE A 66 17.41 4.65 -11.32
N SER A 67 18.43 4.19 -10.62
CA SER A 67 18.62 2.76 -10.37
C SER A 67 17.48 2.24 -9.46
N TRP A 68 17.27 0.93 -9.46
CA TRP A 68 16.33 0.28 -8.55
C TRP A 68 16.67 0.56 -7.08
N GLN A 69 17.97 0.54 -6.73
CA GLN A 69 18.43 0.86 -5.37
C GLN A 69 18.06 2.29 -5.00
N THR A 70 18.38 3.25 -5.88
CA THR A 70 18.04 4.67 -5.65
C THR A 70 16.55 4.86 -5.42
N LEU A 71 15.70 4.25 -6.23
CA LEU A 71 14.24 4.33 -6.06
C LEU A 71 13.79 3.77 -4.70
N GLN A 72 14.32 2.62 -4.24
CA GLN A 72 13.92 2.06 -2.94
C GLN A 72 14.42 2.92 -1.76
N LEU A 73 15.59 3.53 -1.89
CA LEU A 73 16.08 4.51 -0.90
C LEU A 73 15.18 5.74 -0.86
N MET A 74 14.76 6.25 -2.02
CA MET A 74 13.82 7.39 -2.10
C MET A 74 12.45 7.05 -1.51
N TYR A 75 11.89 5.87 -1.80
CA TYR A 75 10.65 5.41 -1.16
C TYR A 75 10.78 5.32 0.35
N SER A 76 11.93 4.86 0.85
CA SER A 76 12.17 4.77 2.29
C SER A 76 12.34 6.14 2.93
N ALA A 77 12.99 7.09 2.25
CA ALA A 77 13.14 8.47 2.70
C ALA A 77 11.78 9.20 2.71
N ASP A 78 10.96 9.05 1.66
CA ASP A 78 9.60 9.60 1.58
C ASP A 78 8.73 9.07 2.73
N ARG A 79 8.81 7.77 3.02
CA ARG A 79 8.09 7.13 4.13
C ARG A 79 8.55 7.60 5.49
N ALA A 80 9.85 7.78 5.70
CA ALA A 80 10.37 8.31 6.95
C ALA A 80 9.80 9.71 7.23
N ASP A 81 9.85 10.60 6.24
CA ASP A 81 9.28 11.95 6.32
C ASP A 81 7.75 11.92 6.53
N HIS A 82 7.05 11.01 5.85
CA HIS A 82 5.61 10.78 5.98
C HIS A 82 5.21 10.32 7.39
N LEU A 83 5.98 9.40 7.96
CA LEU A 83 5.78 8.94 9.34
C LEU A 83 5.94 10.10 10.33
N ASP A 84 7.02 10.84 10.23
CA ASP A 84 7.34 11.91 11.17
C ASP A 84 6.37 13.09 11.08
N LYS A 85 6.00 13.50 9.87
CA LYS A 85 5.18 14.71 9.66
C LYS A 85 3.69 14.47 9.74
N LEU A 86 3.21 13.25 9.44
CA LEU A 86 1.77 13.01 9.30
C LEU A 86 1.29 11.79 10.08
N ILE A 87 1.84 10.59 9.84
CA ILE A 87 1.25 9.36 10.38
C ILE A 87 1.35 9.32 11.90
N LEU A 88 2.56 9.44 12.47
CA LEU A 88 2.77 9.36 13.92
C LEU A 88 2.07 10.48 14.67
N PRO A 89 2.14 11.76 14.27
CA PRO A 89 1.37 12.81 14.91
C PRO A 89 -0.14 12.56 14.89
N ALA A 90 -0.69 12.06 13.78
CA ALA A 90 -2.11 11.76 13.66
C ALA A 90 -2.55 10.61 14.59
N VAL A 91 -1.80 9.51 14.61
CA VAL A 91 -2.04 8.37 15.50
C VAL A 91 -1.94 8.79 16.96
N ASN A 92 -0.92 9.58 17.34
CA ASN A 92 -0.74 10.10 18.70
C ASN A 92 -1.87 11.05 19.11
N ALA A 93 -2.45 11.79 18.15
CA ALA A 93 -3.62 12.62 18.37
C ALA A 93 -4.97 11.84 18.37
N GLY A 94 -4.93 10.51 18.34
CA GLY A 94 -6.12 9.67 18.36
C GLY A 94 -6.91 9.66 17.05
N LYS A 95 -6.27 9.88 15.90
CA LYS A 95 -6.91 9.78 14.58
C LYS A 95 -6.62 8.43 13.94
N ILE A 96 -7.62 7.83 13.33
CA ILE A 96 -7.44 6.67 12.44
C ILE A 96 -6.67 7.15 11.21
N VAL A 97 -5.62 6.43 10.83
CA VAL A 97 -4.87 6.71 9.60
C VAL A 97 -5.13 5.59 8.59
N ILE A 98 -5.55 5.96 7.38
CA ILE A 98 -5.71 5.04 6.26
C ILE A 98 -4.65 5.38 5.23
N SER A 99 -3.77 4.44 4.89
CA SER A 99 -2.73 4.61 3.87
C SER A 99 -2.98 3.70 2.67
N ASP A 100 -2.98 4.30 1.48
CA ASP A 100 -2.86 3.55 0.22
C ASP A 100 -1.38 3.31 -0.02
N ARG A 101 -0.95 2.07 0.17
CA ARG A 101 0.45 1.60 0.19
C ARG A 101 1.23 1.99 1.45
N TYR A 102 2.26 1.19 1.70
CA TYR A 102 3.23 1.35 2.77
C TYR A 102 4.51 0.57 2.41
N PHE A 103 5.37 0.22 3.40
CA PHE A 103 6.65 -0.44 3.12
C PHE A 103 6.54 -1.83 2.48
N PHE A 104 5.40 -2.48 2.53
CA PHE A 104 5.17 -3.75 1.85
C PHE A 104 5.26 -3.62 0.33
N SER A 105 4.89 -2.46 -0.23
CA SER A 105 5.16 -2.15 -1.63
C SER A 105 6.65 -2.14 -1.96
N THR A 106 7.52 -1.61 -1.05
CA THR A 106 8.98 -1.67 -1.21
C THR A 106 9.48 -3.12 -1.33
N LEU A 107 8.97 -4.01 -0.49
CA LEU A 107 9.32 -5.42 -0.55
C LEU A 107 8.75 -6.09 -1.82
N ALA A 108 7.46 -5.88 -2.12
CA ALA A 108 6.79 -6.57 -3.22
C ALA A 108 7.40 -6.23 -4.60
N TYR A 109 7.67 -4.96 -4.85
CA TYR A 109 8.26 -4.47 -6.10
C TYR A 109 9.78 -4.58 -6.11
N GLY A 110 10.43 -4.30 -4.99
CA GLY A 110 11.89 -4.26 -4.88
C GLY A 110 12.54 -5.63 -5.00
N GLU A 111 11.95 -6.68 -4.42
CA GLU A 111 12.48 -8.06 -4.49
C GLU A 111 12.57 -8.65 -5.92
N LEU A 112 12.02 -7.95 -6.92
CA LEU A 112 12.17 -8.37 -8.31
C LEU A 112 13.59 -8.10 -8.87
N ASN A 113 14.27 -7.09 -8.32
CA ASN A 113 15.55 -6.62 -8.88
C ASN A 113 16.64 -6.44 -7.81
N LEU A 114 16.30 -6.61 -6.52
CA LEU A 114 17.18 -6.32 -5.39
C LEU A 114 17.14 -7.44 -4.36
N ASP A 115 18.19 -7.53 -3.56
CA ASP A 115 18.27 -8.47 -2.46
C ASP A 115 17.18 -8.22 -1.40
N GLY A 116 16.39 -9.25 -1.13
CA GLY A 116 15.28 -9.16 -0.18
C GLY A 116 15.73 -8.92 1.27
N LYS A 117 16.96 -9.36 1.65
CA LYS A 117 17.50 -9.09 2.99
C LYS A 117 17.81 -7.60 3.15
N TRP A 118 18.44 -7.00 2.15
CA TRP A 118 18.71 -5.57 2.13
C TRP A 118 17.43 -4.74 2.22
N LEU A 119 16.39 -5.10 1.46
CA LEU A 119 15.10 -4.41 1.51
C LEU A 119 14.44 -4.54 2.88
N ARG A 120 14.54 -5.71 3.52
CA ARG A 120 14.01 -5.92 4.88
C ARG A 120 14.77 -5.10 5.92
N GLU A 121 16.10 -5.00 5.80
CA GLU A 121 16.90 -4.12 6.66
C GLU A 121 16.51 -2.65 6.49
N LEU A 122 16.26 -2.22 5.26
CA LEU A 122 15.80 -0.87 4.95
C LEU A 122 14.44 -0.55 5.60
N CYS A 123 13.57 -1.56 5.71
CA CYS A 123 12.21 -1.40 6.25
C CYS A 123 12.09 -1.71 7.75
N LYS A 124 13.11 -2.28 8.40
CA LYS A 124 13.00 -2.87 9.76
C LYS A 124 12.56 -1.89 10.87
N ASN A 125 12.87 -0.60 10.69
CA ASN A 125 12.57 0.43 11.69
C ASN A 125 11.21 1.09 11.47
N PHE A 126 10.51 0.81 10.36
CA PHE A 126 9.17 1.33 10.14
C PHE A 126 8.16 0.58 11.01
N PRO A 127 7.25 1.29 11.69
CA PRO A 127 6.27 0.65 12.56
C PRO A 127 5.31 -0.23 11.74
N MET A 128 4.97 -1.39 12.30
CA MET A 128 3.99 -2.28 11.69
C MET A 128 2.59 -1.66 11.72
N PRO A 129 1.82 -1.73 10.60
CA PRO A 129 0.42 -1.34 10.60
C PRO A 129 -0.40 -2.17 11.59
N SER A 130 -1.49 -1.59 12.08
CA SER A 130 -2.45 -2.30 12.93
C SER A 130 -3.23 -3.37 12.15
N VAL A 131 -3.48 -3.09 10.86
CA VAL A 131 -4.09 -4.02 9.92
C VAL A 131 -3.65 -3.68 8.50
N THR A 132 -3.39 -4.71 7.70
CA THR A 132 -3.10 -4.58 6.27
C THR A 132 -4.11 -5.41 5.48
N PHE A 133 -4.74 -4.76 4.51
CA PHE A 133 -5.59 -5.38 3.51
C PHE A 133 -4.83 -5.53 2.20
N LEU A 134 -4.74 -6.73 1.67
CA LEU A 134 -4.27 -6.98 0.31
C LEU A 134 -5.47 -7.16 -0.60
N ILE A 135 -5.64 -6.27 -1.57
CA ILE A 135 -6.62 -6.47 -2.64
C ILE A 135 -5.97 -7.36 -3.70
N ASP A 136 -6.29 -8.65 -3.63
CA ASP A 136 -5.73 -9.64 -4.55
C ASP A 136 -6.57 -9.70 -5.83
N THR A 137 -6.09 -9.01 -6.86
CA THR A 137 -6.75 -8.94 -8.17
C THR A 137 -5.90 -9.68 -9.20
N PRO A 138 -6.49 -10.58 -10.02
CA PRO A 138 -5.80 -11.18 -11.15
C PRO A 138 -5.23 -10.10 -12.08
N VAL A 139 -4.01 -10.31 -12.56
CA VAL A 139 -3.30 -9.27 -13.35
C VAL A 139 -4.07 -8.90 -14.61
N SER A 140 -4.75 -9.84 -15.26
CA SER A 140 -5.62 -9.55 -16.42
C SER A 140 -6.68 -8.51 -16.08
N VAL A 141 -7.40 -8.70 -14.95
CA VAL A 141 -8.44 -7.78 -14.48
C VAL A 141 -7.87 -6.42 -14.08
N ALA A 142 -6.72 -6.42 -13.41
CA ALA A 142 -6.05 -5.18 -13.01
C ALA A 142 -5.57 -4.37 -14.23
N MET A 143 -5.04 -5.04 -15.26
CA MET A 143 -4.62 -4.40 -16.51
C MET A 143 -5.80 -3.82 -17.30
N GLU A 144 -6.91 -4.55 -17.38
CA GLU A 144 -8.15 -4.07 -18.00
C GLU A 144 -8.65 -2.77 -17.34
N ARG A 145 -8.63 -2.73 -16.01
CA ARG A 145 -9.01 -1.52 -15.24
C ARG A 145 -8.11 -0.32 -15.44
N MET A 146 -6.85 -0.54 -15.81
CA MET A 146 -5.90 0.55 -16.05
C MET A 146 -6.02 1.18 -17.44
N GLU A 147 -6.83 0.61 -18.34
CA GLU A 147 -6.96 1.01 -19.75
C GLU A 147 -5.61 1.44 -20.34
N SER A 148 -4.95 0.57 -21.08
CA SER A 148 -3.71 0.98 -21.73
C SER A 148 -3.81 0.87 -23.23
N SER A 149 -3.67 1.99 -23.91
CA SER A 149 -3.46 2.12 -25.37
C SER A 149 -2.04 1.70 -25.80
N ARG A 150 -1.44 0.68 -25.15
CA ARG A 150 -0.03 0.28 -25.36
C ARG A 150 0.09 -0.94 -26.26
N GLY A 151 1.23 -1.06 -26.96
CA GLY A 151 1.52 -2.17 -27.85
C GLY A 151 1.57 -3.54 -27.15
N SER A 152 1.34 -4.62 -27.91
CA SER A 152 1.23 -5.99 -27.39
C SER A 152 2.45 -6.48 -26.60
N LYS A 153 3.67 -6.13 -27.00
CA LYS A 153 4.92 -6.52 -26.31
C LYS A 153 5.05 -5.84 -24.97
N GLU A 154 4.79 -4.54 -24.88
CA GLU A 154 4.83 -3.77 -23.63
C GLU A 154 3.78 -4.27 -22.64
N LEU A 155 2.59 -4.65 -23.13
CA LEU A 155 1.54 -5.25 -22.31
C LEU A 155 1.96 -6.60 -21.72
N TYR A 156 2.64 -7.45 -22.51
CA TYR A 156 3.12 -8.75 -22.07
C TYR A 156 4.23 -8.61 -20.99
N GLU A 157 5.20 -7.72 -21.19
CA GLU A 157 6.26 -7.46 -20.22
C GLU A 157 5.69 -6.92 -18.91
N ARG A 158 4.74 -6.00 -18.99
CA ARG A 158 4.03 -5.45 -17.82
C ARG A 158 3.23 -6.51 -17.09
N LYS A 159 2.53 -7.40 -17.80
CA LYS A 159 1.80 -8.51 -17.22
C LYS A 159 2.72 -9.42 -16.40
N ASN A 160 3.82 -9.86 -16.97
CA ASN A 160 4.80 -10.72 -16.30
C ASN A 160 5.41 -10.04 -15.06
N PHE A 161 5.66 -8.74 -15.13
CA PHE A 161 6.15 -7.96 -13.99
C PHE A 161 5.10 -7.95 -12.86
N LEU A 162 3.86 -7.60 -13.17
CA LEU A 162 2.78 -7.53 -12.17
C LEU A 162 2.43 -8.91 -11.58
N ASP A 163 2.54 -10.01 -12.36
CA ASP A 163 2.36 -11.37 -11.84
C ASP A 163 3.41 -11.72 -10.77
N LYS A 164 4.66 -11.31 -10.98
CA LYS A 164 5.72 -11.49 -9.97
C LYS A 164 5.46 -10.65 -8.73
N VAL A 165 5.08 -9.38 -8.89
CA VAL A 165 4.72 -8.49 -7.76
C VAL A 165 3.56 -9.08 -6.96
N ARG A 166 2.49 -9.55 -7.63
CA ARG A 166 1.35 -10.20 -6.99
C ARG A 166 1.77 -11.41 -6.16
N LYS A 167 2.66 -12.27 -6.70
CA LYS A 167 3.22 -13.42 -5.96
C LYS A 167 3.97 -12.98 -4.71
N ASN A 168 4.75 -11.89 -4.79
CA ASN A 168 5.45 -11.35 -3.63
C ASN A 168 4.47 -10.82 -2.57
N TYR A 169 3.41 -10.11 -2.96
CA TYR A 169 2.36 -9.70 -2.03
C TYR A 169 1.67 -10.88 -1.34
N LEU A 170 1.34 -11.94 -2.08
CA LEU A 170 0.72 -13.15 -1.50
C LEU A 170 1.66 -13.87 -0.51
N LYS A 171 2.97 -13.87 -0.80
CA LYS A 171 3.98 -14.37 0.15
C LYS A 171 4.01 -13.52 1.43
N GLN A 172 4.03 -12.19 1.30
CA GLN A 172 3.99 -11.27 2.43
C GLN A 172 2.69 -11.38 3.22
N ALA A 173 1.55 -11.59 2.54
CA ALA A 173 0.26 -11.77 3.18
C ALA A 173 0.27 -12.95 4.17
N LYS A 174 0.92 -14.05 3.81
CA LYS A 174 1.13 -15.20 4.70
C LYS A 174 2.09 -14.87 5.84
N GLU A 175 3.22 -14.20 5.53
CA GLU A 175 4.27 -13.87 6.49
C GLU A 175 3.79 -12.87 7.55
N PHE A 176 3.07 -11.82 7.12
CA PHE A 176 2.64 -10.72 7.99
C PHE A 176 1.15 -10.75 8.36
N SER A 177 0.46 -11.85 8.03
CA SER A 177 -0.96 -12.06 8.37
C SER A 177 -1.87 -10.95 7.84
N PHE A 178 -1.77 -10.61 6.55
CA PHE A 178 -2.69 -9.68 5.91
C PHE A 178 -4.08 -10.27 5.77
N TYR A 179 -5.09 -9.41 5.71
CA TYR A 179 -6.40 -9.77 5.22
C TYR A 179 -6.41 -9.71 3.70
N VAL A 180 -6.46 -10.87 3.06
CA VAL A 180 -6.52 -10.96 1.60
C VAL A 180 -7.98 -10.89 1.17
N LEU A 181 -8.30 -9.89 0.34
CA LEU A 181 -9.63 -9.63 -0.18
C LEU A 181 -9.64 -9.93 -1.68
N ASP A 182 -10.68 -10.60 -2.15
CA ASP A 182 -10.86 -10.91 -3.56
C ASP A 182 -11.17 -9.63 -4.36
N GLY A 183 -10.17 -9.18 -5.12
CA GLY A 183 -10.27 -7.98 -5.94
C GLY A 183 -11.17 -8.13 -7.17
N THR A 184 -11.72 -9.31 -7.46
CA THR A 184 -12.70 -9.52 -8.55
C THR A 184 -14.13 -9.14 -8.14
N LYS A 185 -14.40 -9.08 -6.83
CA LYS A 185 -15.68 -8.67 -6.28
C LYS A 185 -15.99 -7.19 -6.60
N THR A 186 -17.24 -6.82 -6.44
CA THR A 186 -17.66 -5.41 -6.57
C THR A 186 -17.04 -4.53 -5.49
N LYS A 187 -16.90 -3.25 -5.78
CA LYS A 187 -16.37 -2.25 -4.84
C LYS A 187 -17.09 -2.26 -3.49
N SER A 188 -18.41 -2.46 -3.51
CA SER A 188 -19.27 -2.48 -2.32
C SER A 188 -19.11 -3.76 -1.50
N GLU A 189 -18.96 -4.92 -2.12
CA GLU A 189 -18.70 -6.17 -1.42
C GLU A 189 -17.37 -6.13 -0.69
N ILE A 190 -16.29 -5.70 -1.37
CA ILE A 190 -14.98 -5.55 -0.74
C ILE A 190 -15.05 -4.55 0.42
N ALA A 191 -15.71 -3.40 0.24
CA ALA A 191 -15.87 -2.42 1.32
C ALA A 191 -16.62 -2.98 2.52
N LYS A 192 -17.65 -3.82 2.29
CA LYS A 192 -18.38 -4.50 3.37
C LYS A 192 -17.48 -5.45 4.15
N GLU A 193 -16.68 -6.28 3.46
CA GLU A 193 -15.71 -7.19 4.11
C GLU A 193 -14.68 -6.40 4.95
N VAL A 194 -14.14 -5.30 4.43
CA VAL A 194 -13.24 -4.41 5.18
C VAL A 194 -13.88 -3.93 6.47
N LEU A 195 -15.12 -3.45 6.41
CA LEU A 195 -15.84 -2.95 7.59
C LEU A 195 -16.12 -4.05 8.62
N GLU A 196 -16.49 -5.26 8.17
CA GLU A 196 -16.72 -6.41 9.06
C GLU A 196 -15.44 -6.78 9.82
N ILE A 197 -14.29 -6.83 9.11
CA ILE A 197 -13.00 -7.11 9.73
C ILE A 197 -12.63 -6.03 10.75
N LEU A 198 -12.79 -4.74 10.41
CA LEU A 198 -12.45 -3.64 11.32
C LEU A 198 -13.32 -3.61 12.57
N LYS A 199 -14.64 -3.90 12.44
CA LYS A 199 -15.57 -4.06 13.56
C LYS A 199 -15.18 -5.23 14.45
N LYS A 200 -14.90 -6.42 13.86
CA LYS A 200 -14.46 -7.61 14.61
C LYS A 200 -13.16 -7.33 15.37
N LYS A 201 -12.28 -6.50 14.85
CA LYS A 201 -11.03 -6.07 15.50
C LYS A 201 -11.22 -4.93 16.51
N LYS A 202 -12.42 -4.37 16.62
CA LYS A 202 -12.75 -3.22 17.49
C LYS A 202 -11.91 -1.98 17.17
N PHE A 203 -11.65 -1.74 15.88
CA PHE A 203 -10.97 -0.54 15.40
C PHE A 203 -11.96 0.58 15.06
N ILE A 204 -13.21 0.19 14.81
CA ILE A 204 -14.33 1.09 14.50
C ILE A 204 -15.62 0.60 15.16
#